data_0391cf2d9a84887b158c058038fdb010
#
_entry.id   0391cf2d9a84887b158c058038fdb010
#
_cell.length_a   1.000
_cell.length_b   1.000
_cell.length_c   1.000
_cell.angle_alpha   90.00
_cell.angle_beta   90.00
_cell.angle_gamma   90.00
#
_symmetry.space_group_name_H-M   'P 1'
#
loop_
_entity.id
_entity.type
_entity.pdbx_description
1 polymer ?
#
loop_
_entity_poly.entity_id
_entity_poly.type
_entity_poly.pdbx_seq_one_letter_code
_entity_poly.pdbx_strand_id
1 'polypeptide(L)'
;MTAVIKAVDEYQDLLRISVASPGNDHRLGANEAPPAIISMFLGDELTEILEAIENSTDYSQKDKTEMKVGVHILPRFPKDTTDRNRTSPFAFTGNKFEFRMLGSKSSISGPNIVLNTIVAEELSQFADVLEKAGDFNAALNDLIRTTIREHKAHYLQRQQTIPTNGWLKAERRGLLNLKEHSGRAALL
;
A
#
# COMPACT_ATOMS: atom_id res chain seq x y z
N MET A 1 8.61 -7.26 -1.40
CA MET A 1 7.75 -6.07 -1.65
C MET A 1 6.58 -6.41 -2.56
N THR A 2 6.80 -6.88 -3.77
CA THR A 2 5.76 -7.19 -4.76
C THR A 2 4.68 -8.13 -4.23
N ALA A 3 5.06 -9.23 -3.54
CA ALA A 3 4.11 -10.13 -2.89
C ALA A 3 3.24 -9.42 -1.81
N VAL A 4 3.81 -8.45 -1.09
CA VAL A 4 3.04 -7.67 -0.10
C VAL A 4 2.03 -6.75 -0.80
N ILE A 5 2.41 -6.13 -1.92
CA ILE A 5 1.50 -5.28 -2.71
C ILE A 5 0.31 -6.12 -3.19
N LYS A 6 0.58 -7.28 -3.79
CA LYS A 6 -0.44 -8.21 -4.26
C LYS A 6 -1.32 -8.69 -3.10
N ALA A 7 -0.74 -9.16 -2.00
CA ALA A 7 -1.48 -9.65 -0.84
C ALA A 7 -2.43 -8.59 -0.26
N VAL A 8 -1.97 -7.35 -0.11
CA VAL A 8 -2.80 -6.27 0.44
C VAL A 8 -3.90 -5.85 -0.52
N ASP A 9 -3.68 -5.91 -1.83
CA ASP A 9 -4.70 -5.61 -2.83
C ASP A 9 -5.76 -6.70 -2.91
N GLU A 10 -5.37 -7.96 -3.03
CA GLU A 10 -6.30 -9.07 -3.18
C GLU A 10 -7.11 -9.36 -1.91
N TYR A 11 -6.50 -9.19 -0.72
CA TYR A 11 -7.10 -9.51 0.58
C TYR A 11 -7.40 -8.27 1.43
N GLN A 12 -7.68 -7.12 0.79
CA GLN A 12 -7.99 -5.89 1.51
C GLN A 12 -9.25 -6.00 2.39
N ASP A 13 -10.21 -6.84 2.02
CA ASP A 13 -11.41 -7.16 2.79
C ASP A 13 -11.07 -7.91 4.09
N LEU A 14 -10.24 -8.95 4.03
CA LEU A 14 -9.78 -9.69 5.20
C LEU A 14 -8.99 -8.79 6.16
N LEU A 15 -8.11 -7.94 5.60
CA LEU A 15 -7.38 -6.96 6.40
C LEU A 15 -8.33 -5.99 7.10
N ARG A 16 -9.37 -5.54 6.40
CA ARG A 16 -10.36 -4.64 6.98
C ARG A 16 -11.18 -5.32 8.05
N ILE A 17 -11.55 -6.60 7.87
CA ILE A 17 -12.25 -7.41 8.87
C ILE A 17 -11.39 -7.62 10.11
N SER A 18 -10.08 -7.82 9.96
CA SER A 18 -9.17 -8.08 11.07
C SER A 18 -9.14 -6.98 12.13
N VAL A 19 -9.53 -5.76 11.75
CA VAL A 19 -9.60 -4.59 12.62
C VAL A 19 -11.04 -4.09 12.82
N ALA A 20 -12.03 -4.87 12.40
CA ALA A 20 -13.42 -4.48 12.44
C ALA A 20 -13.96 -4.47 13.88
N SER A 21 -14.47 -3.31 14.28
CA SER A 21 -15.21 -3.12 15.53
C SER A 21 -16.20 -1.96 15.36
N PRO A 22 -17.28 -1.90 16.16
CA PRO A 22 -18.21 -0.78 16.08
C PRO A 22 -17.54 0.58 16.29
N GLY A 23 -16.58 0.67 17.21
CA GLY A 23 -15.83 1.89 17.45
C GLY A 23 -14.88 2.25 16.31
N ASN A 24 -14.31 1.26 15.64
CA ASN A 24 -13.48 1.46 14.46
C ASN A 24 -14.32 1.97 13.28
N ASP A 25 -15.45 1.32 13.00
CA ASP A 25 -16.36 1.69 11.92
C ASP A 25 -16.90 3.12 12.09
N HIS A 26 -17.23 3.51 13.32
CA HIS A 26 -17.70 4.86 13.61
C HIS A 26 -16.64 5.94 13.36
N ARG A 27 -15.37 5.61 13.54
CA ARG A 27 -14.25 6.56 13.45
C ARG A 27 -13.57 6.63 12.09
N LEU A 28 -13.73 5.62 11.24
CA LEU A 28 -13.06 5.57 9.95
C LEU A 28 -13.51 6.70 9.02
N GLY A 29 -12.51 7.41 8.49
CA GLY A 29 -12.72 8.54 7.60
C GLY A 29 -13.16 9.82 8.29
N ALA A 30 -13.19 9.85 9.63
CA ALA A 30 -13.51 11.06 10.41
C ALA A 30 -12.22 11.74 10.88
N ASN A 31 -12.13 13.06 10.71
CA ASN A 31 -11.03 13.92 11.14
C ASN A 31 -9.63 13.32 10.83
N GLU A 32 -8.89 12.91 11.87
CA GLU A 32 -7.53 12.36 11.78
C GLU A 32 -7.52 10.83 11.59
N ALA A 33 -8.66 10.18 11.50
CA ALA A 33 -8.73 8.74 11.33
C ALA A 33 -8.37 8.31 9.91
N PRO A 34 -7.71 7.15 9.72
CA PRO A 34 -7.48 6.58 8.40
C PRO A 34 -8.79 6.34 7.66
N PRO A 35 -8.82 6.42 6.32
CA PRO A 35 -10.00 6.08 5.53
C PRO A 35 -10.34 4.59 5.64
N ALA A 36 -11.59 4.23 5.34
CA ALA A 36 -12.03 2.85 5.27
C ALA A 36 -11.43 2.06 4.09
N ILE A 37 -10.67 2.74 3.24
CA ILE A 37 -10.00 2.20 2.06
C ILE A 37 -8.55 1.89 2.46
N ILE A 38 -8.12 0.64 2.26
CA ILE A 38 -6.73 0.24 2.49
C ILE A 38 -5.96 0.52 1.20
N SER A 39 -5.31 1.67 1.14
CA SER A 39 -4.37 2.02 0.07
C SER A 39 -2.95 1.99 0.59
N MET A 40 -1.98 1.70 -0.29
CA MET A 40 -0.58 1.56 0.07
C MET A 40 0.21 2.80 -0.31
N PHE A 41 1.03 3.29 0.61
CA PHE A 41 2.01 4.33 0.38
C PHE A 41 3.42 3.72 0.28
N LEU A 42 4.11 3.98 -0.81
CA LEU A 42 5.48 3.49 -1.04
C LEU A 42 6.52 4.61 -1.04
N GLY A 43 6.10 5.84 -1.24
CA GLY A 43 6.95 6.98 -1.49
C GLY A 43 7.28 7.19 -2.97
N ASP A 44 7.74 8.40 -3.30
CA ASP A 44 7.96 8.81 -4.70
C ASP A 44 9.04 7.94 -5.37
N GLU A 45 10.16 7.70 -4.68
CA GLU A 45 11.30 6.96 -5.23
C GLU A 45 10.95 5.51 -5.59
N LEU A 46 10.33 4.78 -4.66
CA LEU A 46 9.92 3.40 -4.93
C LEU A 46 8.83 3.32 -5.99
N THR A 47 7.90 4.27 -6.03
CA THR A 47 6.89 4.33 -7.08
C THR A 47 7.53 4.51 -8.45
N GLU A 48 8.51 5.41 -8.59
CA GLU A 48 9.25 5.60 -9.83
C GLU A 48 10.06 4.35 -10.24
N ILE A 49 10.67 3.65 -9.27
CA ILE A 49 11.36 2.38 -9.54
C ILE A 49 10.39 1.31 -10.06
N LEU A 50 9.22 1.16 -9.42
CA LEU A 50 8.21 0.19 -9.85
C LEU A 50 7.65 0.55 -11.24
N GLU A 51 7.44 1.83 -11.54
CA GLU A 51 7.05 2.29 -12.87
C GLU A 51 8.13 2.00 -13.93
N ALA A 52 9.42 2.15 -13.59
CA ALA A 52 10.52 1.81 -14.47
C ALA A 52 10.57 0.30 -14.77
N ILE A 53 10.37 -0.55 -13.75
CA ILE A 53 10.29 -2.01 -13.91
C ILE A 53 9.09 -2.39 -14.81
N GLU A 54 7.92 -1.80 -14.56
CA GLU A 54 6.72 -2.06 -15.38
C GLU A 54 6.97 -1.76 -16.86
N ASN A 55 7.59 -0.60 -17.13
CA ASN A 55 7.82 -0.11 -18.49
C ASN A 55 9.12 -0.62 -19.12
N SER A 56 9.92 -1.42 -18.40
CA SER A 56 11.24 -1.90 -18.83
C SER A 56 12.18 -0.75 -19.23
N THR A 57 12.15 0.35 -18.48
CA THR A 57 12.99 1.52 -18.66
C THR A 57 14.10 1.55 -17.60
N ASP A 58 15.23 2.15 -17.96
CA ASP A 58 16.31 2.35 -17.00
C ASP A 58 15.90 3.36 -15.93
N TYR A 59 16.12 2.98 -14.66
CA TYR A 59 15.96 3.89 -13.53
C TYR A 59 17.31 4.55 -13.23
N SER A 60 17.36 5.87 -13.36
CA SER A 60 18.50 6.66 -12.87
C SER A 60 18.10 7.28 -11.52
N GLN A 61 18.89 6.97 -10.48
CA GLN A 61 18.68 7.60 -9.17
C GLN A 61 18.79 9.11 -9.32
N LYS A 62 17.70 9.80 -9.04
CA LYS A 62 17.70 11.27 -9.03
C LYS A 62 18.46 11.73 -7.78
N ASP A 63 19.30 12.75 -7.93
CA ASP A 63 19.85 13.45 -6.78
C ASP A 63 18.74 13.83 -5.82
N LYS A 64 19.00 13.66 -4.51
CA LYS A 64 18.02 13.97 -3.47
C LYS A 64 17.38 15.32 -3.76
N THR A 65 16.07 15.32 -4.01
CA THR A 65 15.35 16.55 -4.34
C THR A 65 15.43 17.50 -3.14
N GLU A 66 16.20 18.58 -3.31
CA GLU A 66 16.31 19.62 -2.29
C GLU A 66 15.08 20.52 -2.35
N MET A 67 14.50 20.81 -1.21
CA MET A 67 13.44 21.79 -1.11
C MET A 67 14.04 23.19 -1.24
N LYS A 68 13.79 23.87 -2.35
CA LYS A 68 14.11 25.29 -2.51
C LYS A 68 13.00 26.11 -1.83
N VAL A 69 13.26 26.49 -0.60
CA VAL A 69 12.45 27.54 0.05
C VAL A 69 12.93 28.85 -0.52
N GLY A 70 12.06 29.62 -1.15
CA GLY A 70 12.40 30.84 -1.95
C GLY A 70 13.09 31.99 -1.22
N VAL A 71 13.77 31.73 -0.12
CA VAL A 71 14.53 32.68 0.69
C VAL A 71 16.01 32.24 0.70
N HIS A 72 16.89 33.07 0.21
CA HIS A 72 18.32 32.79 0.06
C HIS A 72 19.10 32.54 1.37
N ILE A 73 18.46 32.76 2.52
CA ILE A 73 19.11 32.71 3.84
C ILE A 73 18.93 31.33 4.52
N LEU A 74 17.99 30.48 4.07
CA LEU A 74 17.77 29.18 4.68
C LEU A 74 18.64 28.10 4.05
N PRO A 75 19.24 27.21 4.84
CA PRO A 75 19.96 26.06 4.31
C PRO A 75 19.03 25.17 3.50
N ARG A 76 19.59 24.51 2.50
CA ARG A 76 18.85 23.53 1.70
C ARG A 76 18.60 22.29 2.54
N PHE A 77 17.35 21.88 2.62
CA PHE A 77 16.95 20.67 3.30
C PHE A 77 16.58 19.58 2.31
N PRO A 78 16.99 18.33 2.53
CA PRO A 78 16.49 17.22 1.71
C PRO A 78 14.96 17.13 1.89
N LYS A 79 14.23 16.98 0.78
CA LYS A 79 12.78 16.73 0.83
C LYS A 79 12.56 15.39 1.53
N ASP A 80 11.80 15.41 2.61
CA ASP A 80 11.37 14.19 3.27
C ASP A 80 10.26 13.53 2.43
N THR A 81 10.56 12.35 1.90
CA THR A 81 9.63 11.55 1.07
C THR A 81 8.88 10.51 1.88
N THR A 82 9.04 10.49 3.20
CA THR A 82 8.35 9.55 4.10
C THR A 82 6.94 10.03 4.42
N ASP A 83 6.02 9.09 4.73
CA ASP A 83 4.67 9.40 5.19
C ASP A 83 4.69 9.83 6.67
N ARG A 84 5.24 11.00 6.95
CA ARG A 84 5.33 11.58 8.30
C ARG A 84 3.96 11.81 8.93
N ASN A 85 2.99 12.23 8.13
CA ASN A 85 1.66 12.57 8.62
C ASN A 85 0.83 11.33 8.96
N ARG A 86 1.33 10.13 8.69
CA ARG A 86 0.68 8.84 8.98
C ARG A 86 -0.75 8.77 8.44
N THR A 87 -0.98 9.35 7.27
CA THR A 87 -2.30 9.43 6.63
C THR A 87 -2.66 8.18 5.86
N SER A 88 -1.65 7.40 5.43
CA SER A 88 -1.88 6.16 4.69
C SER A 88 -2.15 4.99 5.64
N PRO A 89 -3.19 4.19 5.38
CA PRO A 89 -3.55 3.04 6.21
C PRO A 89 -2.53 1.89 6.11
N PHE A 90 -1.78 1.82 5.02
CA PHE A 90 -0.70 0.88 4.82
C PHE A 90 0.49 1.61 4.17
N ALA A 91 1.66 1.60 4.82
CA ALA A 91 2.80 2.37 4.34
C ALA A 91 4.10 1.60 4.43
N PHE A 92 4.98 1.80 3.44
CA PHE A 92 6.38 1.41 3.51
C PHE A 92 7.20 2.56 4.10
N THR A 93 7.93 2.28 5.18
CA THR A 93 8.67 3.32 5.94
C THR A 93 10.18 3.14 5.84
N GLY A 94 10.66 2.69 4.68
CA GLY A 94 12.07 2.53 4.36
C GLY A 94 12.62 1.12 4.58
N ASN A 95 12.22 0.41 5.62
CA ASN A 95 12.67 -0.94 5.92
C ASN A 95 11.56 -1.90 6.37
N LYS A 96 10.34 -1.42 6.52
CA LYS A 96 9.19 -2.19 6.99
C LYS A 96 7.89 -1.65 6.41
N PHE A 97 6.86 -2.48 6.42
CA PHE A 97 5.49 -2.07 6.21
C PHE A 97 4.79 -1.81 7.55
N GLU A 98 3.94 -0.81 7.58
CA GLU A 98 3.10 -0.48 8.72
C GLU A 98 1.62 -0.50 8.31
N PHE A 99 0.86 -1.39 8.93
CA PHE A 99 -0.60 -1.35 8.85
C PHE A 99 -1.12 -0.45 9.97
N ARG A 100 -1.80 0.62 9.62
CA ARG A 100 -2.21 1.69 10.54
C ARG A 100 -3.72 1.74 10.61
N MET A 101 -4.29 1.23 11.70
CA MET A 101 -5.71 1.24 11.94
C MET A 101 -6.02 1.53 13.40
N LEU A 102 -7.24 2.02 13.67
CA LEU A 102 -7.71 2.28 15.02
C LEU A 102 -7.96 0.96 15.73
N GLY A 103 -7.48 0.81 16.95
CA GLY A 103 -7.61 -0.45 17.67
C GLY A 103 -6.91 -0.48 19.02
N SER A 104 -6.81 0.66 19.72
CA SER A 104 -6.08 0.76 21.00
C SER A 104 -6.56 -0.19 22.10
N LYS A 105 -7.82 -0.69 22.02
CA LYS A 105 -8.41 -1.65 22.95
C LYS A 105 -8.36 -3.10 22.45
N SER A 106 -7.87 -3.32 21.22
CA SER A 106 -7.89 -4.63 20.56
C SER A 106 -6.47 -5.21 20.56
N SER A 107 -6.39 -6.54 20.55
CA SER A 107 -5.13 -7.25 20.32
C SER A 107 -4.66 -7.04 18.88
N ILE A 108 -3.36 -6.86 18.68
CA ILE A 108 -2.73 -6.82 17.35
C ILE A 108 -2.60 -8.22 16.71
N SER A 109 -2.96 -9.28 17.43
CA SER A 109 -2.82 -10.66 16.95
C SER A 109 -3.67 -10.91 15.70
N GLY A 110 -4.91 -10.43 15.66
CA GLY A 110 -5.80 -10.59 14.51
C GLY A 110 -5.19 -10.03 13.21
N PRO A 111 -4.87 -8.73 13.14
CA PRO A 111 -4.20 -8.15 11.97
C PRO A 111 -2.89 -8.85 11.61
N ASN A 112 -2.06 -9.22 12.60
CA ASN A 112 -0.80 -9.90 12.34
C ASN A 112 -0.99 -11.30 11.75
N ILE A 113 -1.97 -12.07 12.25
CA ILE A 113 -2.32 -13.37 11.68
C ILE A 113 -2.74 -13.21 10.22
N VAL A 114 -3.66 -12.30 9.94
CA VAL A 114 -4.13 -12.05 8.58
C VAL A 114 -2.97 -11.64 7.67
N LEU A 115 -2.18 -10.63 8.06
CA LEU A 115 -1.04 -10.17 7.25
C LEU A 115 -0.05 -11.28 6.94
N ASN A 116 0.34 -12.07 7.93
CA ASN A 116 1.28 -13.17 7.71
C ASN A 116 0.68 -14.25 6.80
N THR A 117 -0.61 -14.56 6.96
CA THR A 117 -1.29 -15.58 6.16
C THR A 117 -1.41 -15.16 4.69
N ILE A 118 -1.88 -13.94 4.41
CA ILE A 118 -2.04 -13.48 3.02
C ILE A 118 -0.70 -13.31 2.31
N VAL A 119 0.35 -12.86 3.01
CA VAL A 119 1.69 -12.77 2.42
C VAL A 119 2.29 -14.16 2.20
N ALA A 120 2.07 -15.12 3.09
CA ALA A 120 2.52 -16.50 2.93
C ALA A 120 1.83 -17.15 1.72
N GLU A 121 0.54 -16.92 1.52
CA GLU A 121 -0.21 -17.39 0.35
C GLU A 121 0.41 -16.86 -0.95
N GLU A 122 0.64 -15.55 -1.03
CA GLU A 122 1.25 -14.96 -2.23
C GLU A 122 2.68 -15.45 -2.50
N LEU A 123 3.45 -15.65 -1.45
CA LEU A 123 4.80 -16.22 -1.60
C LEU A 123 4.74 -17.68 -2.07
N SER A 124 3.73 -18.45 -1.64
CA SER A 124 3.52 -19.82 -2.13
C SER A 124 3.17 -19.83 -3.61
N GLN A 125 2.26 -18.95 -4.06
CA GLN A 125 1.94 -18.82 -5.48
C GLN A 125 3.16 -18.39 -6.31
N PHE A 126 3.99 -17.48 -5.79
CA PHE A 126 5.22 -17.06 -6.45
C PHE A 126 6.23 -18.22 -6.54
N ALA A 127 6.36 -19.02 -5.49
CA ALA A 127 7.21 -20.21 -5.48
C ALA A 127 6.76 -21.21 -6.54
N ASP A 128 5.46 -21.49 -6.63
CA ASP A 128 4.89 -22.40 -7.62
C ASP A 128 5.21 -22.02 -9.08
N VAL A 129 5.27 -20.72 -9.36
CA VAL A 129 5.65 -20.21 -10.68
C VAL A 129 7.15 -20.35 -10.91
N LEU A 130 7.96 -19.97 -9.91
CA LEU A 130 9.43 -19.93 -10.05
C LEU A 130 10.05 -21.33 -10.06
N GLU A 131 9.49 -22.30 -9.31
CA GLU A 131 9.97 -23.68 -9.29
C GLU A 131 9.79 -24.41 -10.63
N LYS A 132 8.77 -24.01 -11.41
CA LYS A 132 8.49 -24.58 -12.73
C LYS A 132 9.27 -23.90 -13.86
N ALA A 133 9.98 -22.83 -13.57
CA ALA A 133 10.65 -22.01 -14.59
C ALA A 133 11.98 -22.65 -15.03
N GLY A 134 12.20 -22.70 -16.34
CA GLY A 134 13.48 -23.13 -16.92
C GLY A 134 14.59 -22.07 -16.74
N ASP A 135 14.23 -20.79 -16.77
CA ASP A 135 15.09 -19.65 -16.45
C ASP A 135 14.50 -18.87 -15.29
N PHE A 136 15.11 -19.03 -14.12
CA PHE A 136 14.65 -18.40 -12.89
C PHE A 136 14.66 -16.86 -12.97
N ASN A 137 15.73 -16.26 -13.53
CA ASN A 137 15.85 -14.81 -13.57
C ASN A 137 14.83 -14.18 -14.53
N ALA A 138 14.61 -14.78 -15.69
CA ALA A 138 13.60 -14.33 -16.64
C ALA A 138 12.20 -14.44 -16.01
N ALA A 139 11.87 -15.58 -15.41
CA ALA A 139 10.59 -15.81 -14.77
C ALA A 139 10.35 -14.86 -13.58
N LEU A 140 11.37 -14.59 -12.76
CA LEU A 140 11.28 -13.65 -11.66
C LEU A 140 10.98 -12.22 -12.15
N ASN A 141 11.67 -11.76 -13.19
CA ASN A 141 11.45 -10.45 -13.76
C ASN A 141 10.04 -10.31 -14.35
N ASP A 142 9.56 -11.33 -15.05
CA ASP A 142 8.22 -11.32 -15.62
C ASP A 142 7.14 -11.38 -14.54
N LEU A 143 7.35 -12.18 -13.50
CA LEU A 143 6.44 -12.28 -12.36
C LEU A 143 6.33 -10.92 -11.64
N ILE A 144 7.45 -10.27 -11.36
CA ILE A 144 7.47 -8.94 -10.73
C ILE A 144 6.74 -7.93 -11.61
N ARG A 145 7.06 -7.88 -12.90
CA ARG A 145 6.45 -6.94 -13.85
C ARG A 145 4.96 -7.12 -13.98
N THR A 146 4.49 -8.34 -14.12
CA THR A 146 3.08 -8.68 -14.23
C THR A 146 2.32 -8.28 -12.97
N THR A 147 2.82 -8.68 -11.81
CA THR A 147 2.22 -8.34 -10.52
C THR A 147 2.14 -6.83 -10.30
N ILE A 148 3.22 -6.08 -10.61
CA ILE A 148 3.19 -4.62 -10.50
C ILE A 148 2.12 -4.02 -11.40
N ARG A 149 2.00 -4.48 -12.63
CA ARG A 149 1.02 -3.97 -13.61
C ARG A 149 -0.42 -4.23 -13.16
N GLU A 150 -0.71 -5.40 -12.62
CA GLU A 150 -2.04 -5.78 -12.16
C GLU A 150 -2.46 -5.01 -10.91
N HIS A 151 -1.54 -4.82 -9.95
CA HIS A 151 -1.84 -4.25 -8.64
C HIS A 151 -1.41 -2.79 -8.45
N LYS A 152 -0.96 -2.10 -9.52
CA LYS A 152 -0.50 -0.71 -9.42
C LYS A 152 -1.56 0.27 -8.94
N ALA A 153 -2.82 -0.03 -9.18
CA ALA A 153 -3.93 0.81 -8.73
C ALA A 153 -3.93 0.99 -7.21
N HIS A 154 -3.39 0.01 -6.47
CA HIS A 154 -3.38 -0.01 -5.02
C HIS A 154 -2.37 0.96 -4.39
N TYR A 155 -1.22 1.20 -5.03
CA TYR A 155 -0.15 2.06 -4.50
C TYR A 155 0.06 3.38 -5.25
N LEU A 156 -0.61 3.64 -6.35
CA LEU A 156 -0.44 4.86 -7.17
C LEU A 156 -0.97 6.15 -6.52
N GLN A 157 -1.21 6.18 -5.22
CA GLN A 157 -1.56 7.43 -4.56
C GLN A 157 -0.31 8.30 -4.35
N ARG A 158 -0.04 9.19 -5.32
CA ARG A 158 0.80 10.36 -5.06
C ARG A 158 0.15 11.17 -3.93
N GLN A 159 0.91 11.34 -2.83
CA GLN A 159 0.69 12.31 -1.74
C GLN A 159 -0.51 13.26 -1.96
N GLN A 160 -1.71 12.85 -1.68
CA GLN A 160 -2.79 13.80 -1.46
C GLN A 160 -3.76 13.14 -0.49
N THR A 161 -4.01 13.84 0.61
CA THR A 161 -5.25 13.73 1.37
C THR A 161 -6.35 13.35 0.38
N ILE A 162 -7.01 12.21 0.58
CA ILE A 162 -8.09 11.80 -0.32
C ILE A 162 -9.04 12.98 -0.42
N PRO A 163 -9.14 13.66 -1.58
CA PRO A 163 -10.06 14.79 -1.72
C PRO A 163 -11.47 14.33 -1.37
N THR A 164 -12.36 15.23 -1.03
CA THR A 164 -13.76 14.93 -0.69
C THR A 164 -14.44 13.92 -1.66
N ASN A 165 -13.94 13.79 -2.88
CA ASN A 165 -14.36 12.81 -3.91
C ASN A 165 -13.36 11.67 -4.12
N GLY A 166 -12.39 11.49 -3.24
CA GLY A 166 -11.33 10.47 -3.40
C GLY A 166 -11.84 9.05 -3.30
N TRP A 167 -12.93 8.83 -2.55
CA TRP A 167 -13.60 7.54 -2.45
C TRP A 167 -14.19 7.08 -3.79
N LEU A 168 -14.74 7.96 -4.61
CA LEU A 168 -15.22 7.65 -5.97
C LEU A 168 -14.07 7.24 -6.90
N LYS A 169 -12.90 7.87 -6.76
CA LYS A 169 -11.71 7.49 -7.52
C LYS A 169 -11.17 6.13 -7.08
N ALA A 170 -11.19 5.84 -5.78
CA ALA A 170 -10.74 4.57 -5.23
C ALA A 170 -11.64 3.42 -5.71
N GLU A 171 -12.94 3.56 -5.65
CA GLU A 171 -13.91 2.58 -6.17
C GLU A 171 -13.72 2.32 -7.67
N ARG A 172 -13.51 3.38 -8.48
CA ARG A 172 -13.22 3.23 -9.92
C ARG A 172 -11.91 2.46 -10.19
N ARG A 173 -11.00 2.41 -9.22
CA ARG A 173 -9.72 1.70 -9.27
C ARG A 173 -9.81 0.30 -8.67
N GLY A 174 -11.00 -0.13 -8.23
CA GLY A 174 -11.21 -1.45 -7.61
C GLY A 174 -10.85 -1.51 -6.12
N LEU A 175 -10.54 -0.39 -5.47
CA LEU A 175 -10.28 -0.37 -4.04
C LEU A 175 -11.60 -0.44 -3.26
N LEU A 176 -11.69 -1.38 -2.33
CA LEU A 176 -12.86 -1.55 -1.49
C LEU A 176 -12.98 -0.43 -0.45
N ASN A 177 -14.19 0.09 -0.29
CA ASN A 177 -14.54 1.10 0.71
C ASN A 177 -15.52 0.50 1.73
N LEU A 178 -15.00 -0.30 2.64
CA LEU A 178 -15.79 -1.07 3.61
C LEU A 178 -15.98 -0.30 4.91
N LYS A 179 -16.96 0.60 4.94
CA LYS A 179 -17.24 1.48 6.08
C LYS A 179 -17.90 0.76 7.25
N GLU A 180 -18.72 -0.27 6.99
CA GLU A 180 -19.57 -0.94 7.99
C GLU A 180 -19.34 -2.44 8.05
N HIS A 181 -19.60 -3.06 9.23
CA HIS A 181 -19.52 -4.50 9.43
C HIS A 181 -20.45 -5.28 8.50
N SER A 182 -21.67 -4.78 8.30
CA SER A 182 -22.68 -5.44 7.48
C SER A 182 -22.24 -5.61 6.02
N GLY A 183 -21.54 -4.62 5.47
CA GLY A 183 -20.99 -4.70 4.12
C GLY A 183 -19.87 -5.72 3.98
N ARG A 184 -19.14 -6.01 5.07
CA ARG A 184 -18.05 -6.99 5.07
C ARG A 184 -18.54 -8.44 5.24
N ALA A 185 -19.56 -8.65 6.05
CA ALA A 185 -20.16 -9.97 6.24
C ALA A 185 -20.78 -10.54 4.94
N ALA A 186 -21.15 -9.67 4.02
CA ALA A 186 -21.70 -10.09 2.72
C ALA A 186 -20.62 -10.55 1.70
N LEU A 187 -19.34 -10.38 2.02
CA LEU A 187 -18.21 -10.76 1.17
C LEU A 187 -17.57 -12.10 1.55
N LEU A 188 -17.98 -12.67 2.69
CA LEU A 188 -17.56 -13.99 3.17
C LEU A 188 -18.67 -15.03 2.96
#